data_bdd3dfc561bd1411b30086d8577ac530
#
_entry.id   bdd3dfc561bd1411b30086d8577ac530
#
_cell.length_a   1.000
_cell.length_b   1.000
_cell.length_c   1.000
_cell.angle_alpha   90.00
_cell.angle_beta   90.00
_cell.angle_gamma   90.00
#
_symmetry.space_group_name_H-M   'P 1'
#
loop_
_entity.id
_entity.type
_entity.pdbx_description
1 polymer ?
#
loop_
_entity_poly.entity_id
_entity_poly.type
_entity_poly.pdbx_seq_one_letter_code
_entity_poly.pdbx_strand_id
1 'polypeptide(L)'
;MLTFAEEIMLLMLDDDGLFLPIRGGSVEHVLAGAVLMDLAFANRIDTDPEQLVILDRTPTGNPMLDRVLARIAESDETKDTKSWLETLAGQGTTEIRRQALTSLIERGILESQDERFLWVFRSRRYPTIDGRVEREVKLRIEDALLSDDTPDPRDIALICLVDACDFLRDIFSEREIERATPRIEQLRKMDLIGREVGRVIAKIEESVMMAMALTPH
;
A
#
# COMPACT_ATOMS: atom_id res chain seq x y z
N MET A 1 -11.60 -8.98 -8.50
CA MET A 1 -10.36 -8.19 -8.50
C MET A 1 -9.98 -7.95 -7.04
N LEU A 2 -8.70 -7.92 -6.70
CA LEU A 2 -8.21 -7.52 -5.39
C LEU A 2 -8.23 -6.00 -5.26
N THR A 3 -8.34 -5.48 -4.03
CA THR A 3 -8.04 -4.07 -3.74
C THR A 3 -6.53 -3.86 -3.69
N PHE A 4 -6.07 -2.60 -3.83
CA PHE A 4 -4.64 -2.29 -3.68
C PHE A 4 -4.11 -2.69 -2.30
N ALA A 5 -4.92 -2.49 -1.23
CA ALA A 5 -4.53 -2.91 0.10
C ALA A 5 -4.35 -4.43 0.22
N GLU A 6 -5.19 -5.24 -0.44
CA GLU A 6 -5.05 -6.70 -0.51
C GLU A 6 -3.80 -7.11 -1.30
N GLU A 7 -3.53 -6.48 -2.45
CA GLU A 7 -2.34 -6.74 -3.26
C GLU A 7 -1.05 -6.41 -2.50
N ILE A 8 -1.03 -5.26 -1.81
CA ILE A 8 0.11 -4.87 -0.96
C ILE A 8 0.30 -5.86 0.19
N MET A 9 -0.77 -6.27 0.87
CA MET A 9 -0.67 -7.26 1.94
C MET A 9 -0.09 -8.60 1.45
N LEU A 10 -0.44 -9.05 0.23
CA LEU A 10 0.14 -10.26 -0.35
C LEU A 10 1.63 -10.09 -0.65
N LEU A 11 2.02 -8.97 -1.24
CA LEU A 11 3.42 -8.69 -1.56
C LEU A 11 4.31 -8.58 -0.31
N MET A 12 3.73 -8.24 0.84
CA MET A 12 4.43 -8.08 2.12
C MET A 12 4.64 -9.39 2.89
N LEU A 13 4.13 -10.51 2.41
CA LEU A 13 4.31 -11.82 3.03
C LEU A 13 5.47 -12.57 2.35
N ASP A 14 6.27 -13.27 3.17
CA ASP A 14 7.22 -14.25 2.68
C ASP A 14 6.53 -15.59 2.37
N ASP A 15 7.28 -16.56 1.84
CA ASP A 15 6.78 -17.89 1.49
C ASP A 15 6.20 -18.66 2.71
N ASP A 16 6.63 -18.31 3.92
CA ASP A 16 6.14 -18.88 5.19
C ASP A 16 4.92 -18.12 5.74
N GLY A 17 4.46 -17.08 5.08
CA GLY A 17 3.34 -16.24 5.49
C GLY A 17 3.67 -15.29 6.65
N LEU A 18 4.94 -14.98 6.85
CA LEU A 18 5.39 -13.95 7.78
C LEU A 18 5.53 -12.61 7.06
N PHE A 19 5.25 -11.54 7.79
CA PHE A 19 5.48 -10.21 7.24
C PHE A 19 6.97 -9.93 7.12
N LEU A 20 7.39 -9.54 5.93
CA LEU A 20 8.74 -9.04 5.66
C LEU A 20 9.04 -7.81 6.54
N PRO A 21 10.26 -7.68 7.04
CA PRO A 21 10.66 -6.54 7.84
C PRO A 21 10.69 -5.28 6.97
N ILE A 22 9.70 -4.43 7.11
CA ILE A 22 9.61 -3.18 6.35
C ILE A 22 10.37 -2.09 7.11
N ARG A 23 11.13 -1.33 6.38
CA ARG A 23 11.92 -0.20 6.90
C ARG A 23 11.01 0.98 7.21
N GLY A 24 10.82 1.26 8.50
CA GLY A 24 10.15 2.49 8.98
C GLY A 24 8.63 2.49 8.88
N GLY A 25 7.97 3.54 9.37
CA GLY A 25 6.52 3.73 9.39
C GLY A 25 5.81 3.87 8.03
N SER A 26 6.37 3.26 7.01
CA SER A 26 5.93 3.38 5.60
C SER A 26 4.66 2.60 5.30
N VAL A 27 4.43 1.47 5.98
CA VAL A 27 3.28 0.58 5.72
C VAL A 27 1.96 1.28 5.95
N GLU A 28 1.87 2.07 7.01
CA GLU A 28 0.67 2.81 7.36
C GLU A 28 0.28 3.80 6.26
N HIS A 29 1.24 4.52 5.72
CA HIS A 29 1.01 5.48 4.64
C HIS A 29 0.69 4.79 3.31
N VAL A 30 1.36 3.68 3.02
CA VAL A 30 1.08 2.89 1.80
C VAL A 30 -0.32 2.29 1.85
N LEU A 31 -0.75 1.72 2.98
CA LEU A 31 -2.11 1.21 3.12
C LEU A 31 -3.17 2.32 3.07
N ALA A 32 -2.89 3.49 3.65
CA ALA A 32 -3.74 4.67 3.50
C ALA A 32 -3.84 5.10 2.03
N GLY A 33 -2.72 5.17 1.33
CA GLY A 33 -2.66 5.46 -0.11
C GLY A 33 -3.41 4.43 -0.96
N ALA A 34 -3.26 3.14 -0.63
CA ALA A 34 -3.95 2.04 -1.30
C ALA A 34 -5.48 2.23 -1.26
N VAL A 35 -6.03 2.57 -0.09
CA VAL A 35 -7.48 2.79 0.05
C VAL A 35 -7.93 4.05 -0.71
N LEU A 36 -7.15 5.13 -0.67
CA LEU A 36 -7.46 6.34 -1.46
C LEU A 36 -7.43 6.05 -2.97
N MET A 37 -6.45 5.27 -3.44
CA MET A 37 -6.42 4.85 -4.84
C MET A 37 -7.61 3.99 -5.22
N ASP A 38 -7.99 3.00 -4.41
CA ASP A 38 -9.19 2.20 -4.66
C ASP A 38 -10.46 3.06 -4.75
N LEU A 39 -10.59 4.08 -3.88
CA LEU A 39 -11.71 5.02 -3.93
C LEU A 39 -11.68 5.90 -5.20
N ALA A 40 -10.49 6.33 -5.64
CA ALA A 40 -10.32 7.09 -6.88
C ALA A 40 -10.68 6.24 -8.11
N PHE A 41 -10.18 5.01 -8.19
CA PHE A 41 -10.54 4.07 -9.26
C PHE A 41 -12.03 3.69 -9.26
N ALA A 42 -12.67 3.72 -8.09
CA ALA A 42 -14.12 3.53 -7.98
C ALA A 42 -14.93 4.80 -8.31
N ASN A 43 -14.28 5.90 -8.73
CA ASN A 43 -14.89 7.21 -8.96
C ASN A 43 -15.67 7.75 -7.75
N ARG A 44 -15.16 7.51 -6.54
CA ARG A 44 -15.73 8.05 -5.30
C ARG A 44 -15.08 9.35 -4.89
N ILE A 45 -13.78 9.47 -5.16
CA ILE A 45 -13.00 10.66 -4.87
C ILE A 45 -12.18 11.05 -6.11
N ASP A 46 -11.79 12.33 -6.15
CA ASP A 46 -10.77 12.85 -7.05
C ASP A 46 -9.75 13.67 -6.26
N THR A 47 -8.55 13.77 -6.78
CA THR A 47 -7.45 14.46 -6.10
C THR A 47 -6.79 15.44 -7.04
N ASP A 48 -6.67 16.68 -6.60
CA ASP A 48 -5.75 17.65 -7.17
C ASP A 48 -4.64 18.01 -6.16
N PRO A 49 -3.63 18.80 -6.52
CA PRO A 49 -2.56 19.18 -5.61
C PRO A 49 -3.01 19.92 -4.34
N GLU A 50 -4.19 20.53 -4.35
CA GLU A 50 -4.67 21.41 -3.29
C GLU A 50 -5.73 20.75 -2.41
N GLN A 51 -6.50 19.81 -2.96
CA GLN A 51 -7.62 19.21 -2.23
C GLN A 51 -7.97 17.81 -2.72
N LEU A 52 -8.54 17.02 -1.83
CA LEU A 52 -9.25 15.79 -2.14
C LEU A 52 -10.75 16.07 -2.11
N VAL A 53 -11.44 15.77 -3.22
CA VAL A 53 -12.88 16.02 -3.37
C VAL A 53 -13.66 14.72 -3.47
N ILE A 54 -14.87 14.71 -2.94
CA ILE A 54 -15.80 13.59 -3.10
C ILE A 54 -16.60 13.80 -4.38
N LEU A 55 -16.54 12.81 -5.28
CA LEU A 55 -17.34 12.77 -6.51
C LEU A 55 -18.70 12.10 -6.27
N ASP A 56 -18.70 11.00 -5.52
CA ASP A 56 -19.90 10.20 -5.24
C ASP A 56 -19.81 9.59 -3.84
N ARG A 57 -20.88 9.78 -3.03
CA ARG A 57 -20.99 9.24 -1.67
C ARG A 57 -21.58 7.84 -1.61
N THR A 58 -22.00 7.27 -2.76
CA THR A 58 -22.58 5.94 -2.82
C THR A 58 -21.55 4.90 -2.37
N PRO A 59 -21.88 3.98 -1.47
CA PRO A 59 -20.99 2.92 -1.03
C PRO A 59 -20.43 2.10 -2.21
N THR A 60 -19.19 1.68 -2.10
CA THR A 60 -18.53 0.81 -3.07
C THR A 60 -18.95 -0.66 -2.93
N GLY A 61 -19.53 -1.02 -1.77
CA GLY A 61 -19.81 -2.38 -1.37
C GLY A 61 -18.63 -3.09 -0.70
N ASN A 62 -17.49 -2.41 -0.57
CA ASN A 62 -16.35 -2.89 0.20
C ASN A 62 -16.30 -2.18 1.56
N PRO A 63 -16.47 -2.89 2.69
CA PRO A 63 -16.55 -2.25 4.01
C PRO A 63 -15.31 -1.44 4.41
N MET A 64 -14.14 -1.82 3.91
CA MET A 64 -12.88 -1.10 4.15
C MET A 64 -12.91 0.28 3.47
N LEU A 65 -13.28 0.31 2.19
CA LEU A 65 -13.36 1.52 1.39
C LEU A 65 -14.51 2.42 1.86
N ASP A 66 -15.68 1.84 2.14
CA ASP A 66 -16.88 2.56 2.54
C ASP A 66 -16.71 3.30 3.87
N ARG A 67 -15.95 2.71 4.80
CA ARG A 67 -15.60 3.38 6.07
C ARG A 67 -14.73 4.62 5.85
N VAL A 68 -13.73 4.52 4.97
CA VAL A 68 -12.87 5.66 4.65
C VAL A 68 -13.63 6.72 3.89
N LEU A 69 -14.45 6.33 2.92
CA LEU A 69 -15.32 7.23 2.17
C LEU A 69 -16.27 8.01 3.11
N ALA A 70 -16.92 7.32 4.05
CA ALA A 70 -17.79 7.96 5.05
C ALA A 70 -17.01 8.97 5.89
N ARG A 71 -15.80 8.61 6.35
CA ARG A 71 -14.95 9.50 7.14
C ARG A 71 -14.52 10.76 6.37
N ILE A 72 -14.22 10.63 5.08
CA ILE A 72 -13.94 11.78 4.22
C ILE A 72 -15.19 12.63 4.05
N ALA A 73 -16.35 11.99 3.86
CA ALA A 73 -17.63 12.65 3.65
C ALA A 73 -18.18 13.40 4.88
N GLU A 74 -17.80 12.97 6.07
CA GLU A 74 -18.19 13.57 7.36
C GLU A 74 -17.24 14.67 7.81
N SER A 75 -16.12 14.87 7.12
CA SER A 75 -15.16 15.91 7.47
C SER A 75 -15.68 17.29 7.05
N ASP A 76 -15.74 18.21 7.99
CA ASP A 76 -16.06 19.62 7.73
C ASP A 76 -14.85 20.40 7.16
N GLU A 77 -13.65 19.78 7.18
CA GLU A 77 -12.41 20.39 6.74
C GLU A 77 -12.05 19.94 5.31
N THR A 78 -11.76 20.90 4.45
CA THR A 78 -11.12 20.60 3.17
C THR A 78 -9.66 20.24 3.41
N LYS A 79 -9.28 19.02 3.07
CA LYS A 79 -7.91 18.52 3.22
C LYS A 79 -7.36 18.09 1.87
N ASP A 80 -6.07 18.33 1.67
CA ASP A 80 -5.33 17.79 0.54
C ASP A 80 -5.05 16.29 0.74
N THR A 81 -4.56 15.65 -0.32
CA THR A 81 -4.22 14.21 -0.31
C THR A 81 -3.23 13.88 0.79
N LYS A 82 -2.22 14.74 1.02
CA LYS A 82 -1.21 14.53 2.07
C LYS A 82 -1.83 14.50 3.46
N SER A 83 -2.68 15.48 3.77
CA SER A 83 -3.35 15.56 5.09
C SER A 83 -4.27 14.35 5.33
N TRP A 84 -4.91 13.83 4.29
CA TRP A 84 -5.69 12.59 4.37
C TRP A 84 -4.80 11.37 4.60
N LEU A 85 -3.66 11.25 3.90
CA LEU A 85 -2.70 10.18 4.12
C LEU A 85 -2.21 10.15 5.57
N GLU A 86 -1.80 11.30 6.11
CA GLU A 86 -1.35 11.43 7.51
C GLU A 86 -2.48 11.10 8.51
N THR A 87 -3.72 11.55 8.22
CA THR A 87 -4.90 11.28 9.06
C THR A 87 -5.25 9.80 9.09
N LEU A 88 -5.22 9.13 7.94
CA LEU A 88 -5.55 7.71 7.81
C LEU A 88 -4.43 6.83 8.36
N ALA A 89 -3.17 7.16 8.10
CA ALA A 89 -2.01 6.45 8.63
C ALA A 89 -2.00 6.46 10.16
N GLY A 90 -2.32 7.58 10.78
CA GLY A 90 -2.31 7.71 12.25
C GLY A 90 -3.45 6.99 12.98
N GLN A 91 -4.58 6.73 12.35
CA GLN A 91 -5.80 6.31 13.07
C GLN A 91 -6.57 5.13 12.46
N GLY A 92 -6.17 4.61 11.30
CA GLY A 92 -7.03 3.68 10.55
C GLY A 92 -6.35 2.43 10.02
N THR A 93 -5.05 2.41 9.91
CA THR A 93 -4.32 1.37 9.16
C THR A 93 -4.35 0.00 9.80
N THR A 94 -4.40 -0.10 11.12
CA THR A 94 -4.59 -1.39 11.81
C THR A 94 -5.88 -2.06 11.33
N GLU A 95 -6.95 -1.29 11.15
CA GLU A 95 -8.22 -1.80 10.67
C GLU A 95 -8.20 -2.10 9.17
N ILE A 96 -7.55 -1.25 8.36
CA ILE A 96 -7.34 -1.51 6.93
C ILE A 96 -6.60 -2.84 6.74
N ARG A 97 -5.47 -3.01 7.44
CA ARG A 97 -4.68 -4.24 7.42
C ARG A 97 -5.50 -5.46 7.83
N ARG A 98 -6.25 -5.34 8.93
CA ARG A 98 -7.11 -6.41 9.42
C ARG A 98 -8.17 -6.81 8.39
N GLN A 99 -8.83 -5.85 7.78
CA GLN A 99 -9.89 -6.10 6.78
C GLN A 99 -9.33 -6.68 5.48
N ALA A 100 -8.19 -6.20 5.00
CA ALA A 100 -7.52 -6.76 3.83
C ALA A 100 -7.13 -8.23 4.05
N LEU A 101 -6.50 -8.55 5.19
CA LEU A 101 -6.17 -9.94 5.53
C LEU A 101 -7.41 -10.82 5.71
N THR A 102 -8.45 -10.31 6.36
CA THR A 102 -9.71 -11.06 6.52
C THR A 102 -10.33 -11.38 5.16
N SER A 103 -10.39 -10.41 4.26
CA SER A 103 -10.90 -10.61 2.90
C SER A 103 -10.08 -11.65 2.13
N LEU A 104 -8.75 -11.61 2.21
CA LEU A 104 -7.88 -12.61 1.56
C LEU A 104 -8.12 -14.03 2.11
N ILE A 105 -8.36 -14.16 3.41
CA ILE A 105 -8.69 -15.44 4.05
C ILE A 105 -10.07 -15.91 3.60
N GLU A 106 -11.09 -15.07 3.63
CA GLU A 106 -12.46 -15.40 3.20
C GLU A 106 -12.52 -15.82 1.72
N ARG A 107 -11.64 -15.28 0.89
CA ARG A 107 -11.48 -15.63 -0.52
C ARG A 107 -10.64 -16.90 -0.75
N GLY A 108 -10.11 -17.52 0.30
CA GLY A 108 -9.29 -18.71 0.23
C GLY A 108 -7.92 -18.47 -0.42
N ILE A 109 -7.39 -17.26 -0.37
CA ILE A 109 -6.06 -16.91 -0.87
C ILE A 109 -5.01 -17.12 0.22
N LEU A 110 -5.32 -16.72 1.45
CA LEU A 110 -4.48 -16.92 2.62
C LEU A 110 -5.15 -17.87 3.62
N GLU A 111 -4.35 -18.52 4.43
CA GLU A 111 -4.77 -19.24 5.65
C GLU A 111 -4.26 -18.50 6.88
N SER A 112 -5.05 -18.41 7.93
CA SER A 112 -4.59 -17.84 9.22
C SER A 112 -4.12 -18.96 10.13
N GLN A 113 -2.84 -18.95 10.48
CA GLN A 113 -2.25 -19.91 11.41
C GLN A 113 -1.78 -19.17 12.67
N ASP A 114 -2.36 -19.54 13.83
CA ASP A 114 -1.89 -19.09 15.14
C ASP A 114 -0.76 -20.02 15.62
N GLU A 115 0.50 -19.64 15.49
CA GLU A 115 1.60 -20.37 16.08
C GLU A 115 1.71 -20.09 17.58
N ARG A 116 1.43 -21.12 18.38
CA ARG A 116 1.76 -21.16 19.80
C ARG A 116 3.18 -21.70 19.98
N PHE A 117 4.18 -20.87 19.72
CA PHE A 117 5.55 -21.24 20.05
C PHE A 117 5.89 -20.72 21.46
N LEU A 118 6.11 -21.68 22.40
CA LEU A 118 6.70 -21.48 23.72
C LEU A 118 6.35 -20.14 24.43
N TRP A 119 5.17 -20.02 25.01
CA TRP A 119 4.78 -19.08 26.09
C TRP A 119 5.05 -17.58 25.93
N VAL A 120 5.87 -17.11 24.97
CA VAL A 120 6.38 -15.72 24.96
C VAL A 120 5.98 -14.89 23.75
N PHE A 121 5.79 -15.44 22.55
CA PHE A 121 5.41 -14.68 21.36
C PHE A 121 4.28 -15.34 20.58
N ARG A 122 3.13 -14.67 20.49
CA ARG A 122 2.08 -14.98 19.50
C ARG A 122 2.47 -14.30 18.17
N SER A 123 3.06 -15.06 17.26
CA SER A 123 3.18 -14.64 15.86
C SER A 123 2.03 -15.26 15.08
N ARG A 124 1.29 -14.44 14.32
CA ARG A 124 0.33 -14.95 13.35
C ARG A 124 1.02 -15.08 12.02
N ARG A 125 0.85 -16.24 11.39
CA ARG A 125 1.29 -16.47 10.00
C ARG A 125 0.09 -16.47 9.08
N TYR A 126 0.33 -16.08 7.85
CA TYR A 126 -0.67 -16.00 6.78
C TYR A 126 -0.14 -16.69 5.51
N PRO A 127 0.15 -18.00 5.54
CA PRO A 127 0.66 -18.69 4.36
C PRO A 127 -0.35 -18.62 3.22
N THR A 128 0.17 -18.50 2.00
CA THR A 128 -0.65 -18.57 0.78
C THR A 128 -1.08 -20.02 0.53
N ILE A 129 -2.34 -20.22 0.12
CA ILE A 129 -2.87 -21.56 -0.13
C ILE A 129 -2.23 -22.19 -1.37
N ASP A 130 -2.09 -21.44 -2.48
CA ASP A 130 -1.46 -21.93 -3.71
C ASP A 130 -0.48 -20.98 -4.39
N GLY A 131 -0.31 -19.76 -3.85
CA GLY A 131 0.62 -18.74 -4.34
C GLY A 131 0.34 -18.20 -5.76
N ARG A 132 -0.74 -18.63 -6.43
CA ARG A 132 -1.05 -18.17 -7.81
C ARG A 132 -1.36 -16.68 -7.87
N VAL A 133 -2.16 -16.21 -6.93
CA VAL A 133 -2.62 -14.81 -6.90
C VAL A 133 -1.45 -13.87 -6.61
N GLU A 134 -0.57 -14.25 -5.69
CA GLU A 134 0.64 -13.49 -5.39
C GLU A 134 1.58 -13.41 -6.61
N ARG A 135 1.81 -14.57 -7.27
CA ARG A 135 2.62 -14.61 -8.50
C ARG A 135 2.01 -13.77 -9.63
N GLU A 136 0.68 -13.76 -9.77
CA GLU A 136 0.00 -12.93 -10.77
C GLU A 136 0.27 -11.45 -10.50
N VAL A 137 0.19 -10.99 -9.24
CA VAL A 137 0.49 -9.61 -8.87
C VAL A 137 1.96 -9.28 -9.18
N LYS A 138 2.90 -10.14 -8.79
CA LYS A 138 4.34 -9.95 -9.09
C LYS A 138 4.62 -9.90 -10.60
N LEU A 139 4.03 -10.79 -11.39
CA LEU A 139 4.19 -10.81 -12.85
C LEU A 139 3.64 -9.55 -13.52
N ARG A 140 2.52 -9.01 -13.07
CA ARG A 140 1.98 -7.75 -13.59
C ARG A 140 2.93 -6.58 -13.33
N ILE A 141 3.51 -6.50 -12.13
CA ILE A 141 4.51 -5.48 -11.80
C ILE A 141 5.75 -5.65 -12.67
N GLU A 142 6.25 -6.89 -12.83
CA GLU A 142 7.41 -7.21 -13.67
C GLU A 142 7.18 -6.79 -15.12
N ASP A 143 6.05 -7.16 -15.69
CA ASP A 143 5.68 -6.82 -17.06
C ASP A 143 5.60 -5.30 -17.27
N ALA A 144 4.94 -4.60 -16.35
CA ALA A 144 4.81 -3.14 -16.41
C ALA A 144 6.15 -2.39 -16.29
N LEU A 145 7.13 -2.97 -15.58
CA LEU A 145 8.45 -2.35 -15.37
C LEU A 145 9.48 -2.73 -16.44
N LEU A 146 9.42 -3.94 -16.98
CA LEU A 146 10.47 -4.51 -17.81
C LEU A 146 10.06 -4.69 -19.28
N SER A 147 8.77 -4.57 -19.63
CA SER A 147 8.30 -4.54 -21.03
C SER A 147 8.25 -3.11 -21.58
N ASP A 148 8.17 -3.02 -22.92
CA ASP A 148 7.99 -1.73 -23.62
C ASP A 148 6.51 -1.36 -23.77
N ASP A 149 5.59 -2.20 -23.29
CA ASP A 149 4.16 -1.97 -23.41
C ASP A 149 3.68 -0.84 -22.49
N THR A 150 2.51 -0.29 -22.80
CA THR A 150 1.85 0.70 -21.94
C THR A 150 1.15 -0.04 -20.80
N PRO A 151 1.59 0.15 -19.54
CA PRO A 151 0.98 -0.53 -18.41
C PRO A 151 -0.47 -0.09 -18.20
N ASP A 152 -1.26 -0.97 -17.59
CA ASP A 152 -2.58 -0.61 -17.09
C ASP A 152 -2.46 0.50 -16.01
N PRO A 153 -3.33 1.51 -16.01
CA PRO A 153 -3.31 2.56 -14.97
C PRO A 153 -3.31 2.02 -13.54
N ARG A 154 -3.97 0.88 -13.32
CA ARG A 154 -3.98 0.24 -12.00
C ARG A 154 -2.60 -0.32 -11.64
N ASP A 155 -1.88 -0.90 -12.59
CA ASP A 155 -0.52 -1.41 -12.34
C ASP A 155 0.46 -0.26 -12.10
N ILE A 156 0.29 0.87 -12.79
CA ILE A 156 1.05 2.10 -12.52
C ILE A 156 0.85 2.53 -11.06
N ALA A 157 -0.38 2.60 -10.60
CA ALA A 157 -0.73 3.00 -9.24
C ALA A 157 -0.14 2.03 -8.20
N LEU A 158 -0.25 0.71 -8.43
CA LEU A 158 0.33 -0.32 -7.56
C LEU A 158 1.86 -0.17 -7.47
N ILE A 159 2.54 -0.01 -8.60
CA ILE A 159 4.00 0.17 -8.65
C ILE A 159 4.42 1.40 -7.86
N CYS A 160 3.73 2.53 -8.01
CA CYS A 160 4.03 3.75 -7.27
C CYS A 160 3.86 3.58 -5.76
N LEU A 161 2.87 2.80 -5.31
CA LEU A 161 2.68 2.49 -3.89
C LEU A 161 3.78 1.57 -3.34
N VAL A 162 4.12 0.50 -4.07
CA VAL A 162 5.16 -0.48 -3.70
C VAL A 162 6.54 0.19 -3.68
N ASP A 163 6.80 1.05 -4.66
CA ASP A 163 8.04 1.81 -4.77
C ASP A 163 8.18 2.85 -3.63
N ALA A 164 7.08 3.51 -3.25
CA ALA A 164 7.09 4.49 -2.18
C ALA A 164 7.56 3.93 -0.82
N CYS A 165 7.41 2.63 -0.59
CA CYS A 165 7.90 1.94 0.61
C CYS A 165 9.22 1.17 0.39
N ASP A 166 9.95 1.43 -0.70
CA ASP A 166 11.19 0.74 -1.11
C ASP A 166 11.02 -0.79 -1.26
N PHE A 167 9.77 -1.25 -1.45
CA PHE A 167 9.42 -2.66 -1.44
C PHE A 167 9.74 -3.37 -2.76
N LEU A 168 9.99 -2.62 -3.84
CA LEU A 168 10.44 -3.19 -5.12
C LEU A 168 11.75 -3.97 -4.96
N ARG A 169 12.63 -3.58 -4.03
CA ARG A 169 13.90 -4.25 -3.74
C ARG A 169 13.75 -5.61 -3.06
N ASP A 170 12.59 -5.88 -2.45
CA ASP A 170 12.28 -7.17 -1.86
C ASP A 170 11.66 -8.13 -2.89
N ILE A 171 11.13 -7.57 -4.00
CA ILE A 171 10.49 -8.33 -5.08
C ILE A 171 11.47 -8.63 -6.22
N PHE A 172 12.38 -7.69 -6.55
CA PHE A 172 13.28 -7.75 -7.70
C PHE A 172 14.74 -7.76 -7.28
N SER A 173 15.59 -8.38 -8.11
CA SER A 173 17.06 -8.31 -7.96
C SER A 173 17.59 -6.90 -8.24
N GLU A 174 18.77 -6.57 -7.71
CA GLU A 174 19.42 -5.27 -7.95
C GLU A 174 19.54 -4.93 -9.45
N ARG A 175 19.86 -5.92 -10.29
CA ARG A 175 19.98 -5.74 -11.75
C ARG A 175 18.64 -5.39 -12.41
N GLU A 176 17.55 -5.99 -11.94
CA GLU A 176 16.20 -5.68 -12.44
C GLU A 176 15.78 -4.29 -12.01
N ILE A 177 16.06 -3.89 -10.77
CA ILE A 177 15.80 -2.52 -10.27
C ILE A 177 16.61 -1.49 -11.07
N GLU A 178 17.90 -1.73 -11.31
CA GLU A 178 18.72 -0.82 -12.14
C GLU A 178 18.13 -0.62 -13.55
N ARG A 179 17.66 -1.70 -14.17
CA ARG A 179 17.01 -1.65 -15.50
C ARG A 179 15.66 -0.94 -15.46
N ALA A 180 14.88 -1.16 -14.40
CA ALA A 180 13.55 -0.60 -14.21
C ALA A 180 13.56 0.86 -13.76
N THR A 181 14.67 1.36 -13.17
CA THR A 181 14.77 2.70 -12.60
C THR A 181 14.24 3.82 -13.52
N PRO A 182 14.63 3.91 -14.82
CA PRO A 182 14.10 4.96 -15.70
C PRO A 182 12.58 4.86 -15.88
N ARG A 183 12.05 3.63 -15.89
CA ARG A 183 10.61 3.37 -16.02
C ARG A 183 9.87 3.75 -14.74
N ILE A 184 10.39 3.38 -13.58
CA ILE A 184 9.85 3.77 -12.27
C ILE A 184 9.75 5.30 -12.16
N GLU A 185 10.81 6.03 -12.52
CA GLU A 185 10.80 7.49 -12.53
C GLU A 185 9.76 8.09 -13.48
N GLN A 186 9.53 7.45 -14.63
CA GLN A 186 8.48 7.85 -15.55
C GLN A 186 7.09 7.66 -14.93
N LEU A 187 6.83 6.48 -14.33
CA LEU A 187 5.54 6.13 -13.72
C LEU A 187 5.22 7.03 -12.53
N ARG A 188 6.19 7.33 -11.67
CA ARG A 188 6.04 8.27 -10.55
C ARG A 188 5.51 9.65 -10.96
N LYS A 189 5.75 10.09 -12.20
CA LYS A 189 5.26 11.39 -12.70
C LYS A 189 3.79 11.35 -13.11
N MET A 190 3.25 10.16 -13.33
CA MET A 190 1.89 9.94 -13.81
C MET A 190 0.86 9.78 -12.69
N ASP A 191 1.30 9.42 -11.49
CA ASP A 191 0.42 9.15 -10.36
C ASP A 191 0.57 10.18 -9.23
N LEU A 192 -0.52 10.88 -8.91
CA LEU A 192 -0.53 11.92 -7.87
C LEU A 192 -0.52 11.31 -6.46
N ILE A 193 -1.33 10.30 -6.20
CA ILE A 193 -1.44 9.68 -4.87
C ILE A 193 -0.13 8.99 -4.50
N GLY A 194 0.45 8.19 -5.38
CA GLY A 194 1.74 7.54 -5.14
C GLY A 194 2.88 8.54 -4.90
N ARG A 195 2.89 9.67 -5.60
CA ARG A 195 3.86 10.76 -5.34
C ARG A 195 3.70 11.35 -3.93
N GLU A 196 2.47 11.58 -3.48
CA GLU A 196 2.23 12.11 -2.14
C GLU A 196 2.59 11.09 -1.06
N VAL A 197 2.27 9.81 -1.26
CA VAL A 197 2.71 8.71 -0.38
C VAL A 197 4.24 8.72 -0.25
N GLY A 198 4.97 8.70 -1.36
CA GLY A 198 6.43 8.72 -1.36
C GLY A 198 7.02 9.97 -0.69
N ARG A 199 6.40 11.13 -0.89
CA ARG A 199 6.83 12.39 -0.27
C ARG A 199 6.65 12.39 1.25
N VAL A 200 5.53 11.86 1.74
CA VAL A 200 5.26 11.75 3.18
C VAL A 200 6.24 10.76 3.83
N ILE A 201 6.47 9.62 3.21
CA ILE A 201 7.42 8.61 3.70
C ILE A 201 8.84 9.19 3.78
N ALA A 202 9.34 9.81 2.71
CA ALA A 202 10.68 10.42 2.69
C ALA A 202 10.86 11.46 3.81
N LYS A 203 9.82 12.24 4.11
CA LYS A 203 9.85 13.23 5.19
C LYS A 203 9.90 12.58 6.59
N ILE A 204 9.24 11.44 6.76
CA ILE A 204 9.31 10.67 8.02
C ILE A 204 10.71 10.10 8.21
N GLU A 205 11.30 9.50 7.16
CA GLU A 205 12.66 8.97 7.21
C GLU A 205 13.68 10.04 7.56
N GLU A 206 13.60 11.22 6.93
CA GLU A 206 14.44 12.38 7.26
C GLU A 206 14.30 12.77 8.74
N SER A 207 13.08 12.82 9.27
CA SER A 207 12.80 13.16 10.65
C SER A 207 13.37 12.14 11.64
N VAL A 208 13.29 10.84 11.33
CA VAL A 208 13.88 9.75 12.12
C VAL A 208 15.40 9.84 12.12
N MET A 209 16.02 10.07 10.97
CA MET A 209 17.47 10.24 10.83
C MET A 209 17.98 11.42 11.65
N MET A 210 17.28 12.57 11.64
CA MET A 210 17.62 13.72 12.46
C MET A 210 17.50 13.41 13.97
N ALA A 211 16.46 12.71 14.40
CA ALA A 211 16.29 12.32 15.79
C ALA A 211 17.41 11.39 16.28
N MET A 212 17.84 10.44 15.45
CA MET A 212 18.94 9.53 15.75
C MET A 212 20.31 10.25 15.82
N ALA A 213 20.52 11.28 14.99
CA ALA A 213 21.75 12.07 15.00
C ALA A 213 21.88 13.00 16.23
N LEU A 214 20.77 13.31 16.90
CA LEU A 214 20.74 14.17 18.09
C LEU A 214 20.82 13.41 19.42
N THR A 215 20.83 12.07 19.42
CA THR A 215 21.08 11.26 20.63
C THR A 215 22.59 11.14 20.86
N PRO A 216 23.19 11.83 21.84
CA PRO A 216 24.60 11.66 22.17
C PRO A 216 24.79 10.28 22.81
N HIS A 217 25.85 9.61 22.42
CA HIS A 217 26.33 8.35 23.02
C HIS A 217 26.87 8.59 24.42
#